data_7f5e188ee6e840d4370115c6ac38ba08
#
_entry.id   7f5e188ee6e840d4370115c6ac38ba08
#
_cell.length_a   1.000
_cell.length_b   1.000
_cell.length_c   1.000
_cell.angle_alpha   90.00
_cell.angle_beta   90.00
_cell.angle_gamma   90.00
#
_symmetry.space_group_name_H-M   'P 1'
#
loop_
_entity.id
_entity.type
_entity.pdbx_description
1 polymer ?
#
loop_
_entity_poly.entity_id
_entity_poly.type
_entity_poly.pdbx_seq_one_letter_code
_entity_poly.pdbx_strand_id
1 'polypeptide(L)'
;YEIASCLVGSEMCIRDSLGTQAYVDCYNEICAYEKENELHFDYIFFASGTGTTQAGLVCGQIMHGDEREIVGVSIARKNPRGRQVVLDSVKEYLCGDVADELIESATIFIDDYIGDGYGKQNEAIKTTIKNMLSNHGIPMDSTYTAKAYTGMMDYIEKQEIKNKNILFIHTGGTPLFFDDFGRL
;
A
#
# COMPACT_ATOMS: atom_id res chain seq x y z
N TYR A 1 -16.45 -20.89 9.97
CA TYR A 1 -17.60 -20.63 9.07
C TYR A 1 -17.96 -19.13 9.01
N GLU A 2 -17.73 -18.36 10.08
CA GLU A 2 -17.98 -16.91 10.09
C GLU A 2 -16.92 -16.13 9.29
N ILE A 3 -15.70 -16.64 9.20
CA ILE A 3 -14.61 -16.04 8.42
C ILE A 3 -14.94 -16.02 6.92
N ALA A 4 -15.63 -17.03 6.40
CA ALA A 4 -15.98 -17.12 4.98
C ALA A 4 -17.03 -16.07 4.55
N SER A 5 -17.96 -15.68 5.42
CA SER A 5 -18.94 -14.64 5.13
C SER A 5 -18.33 -13.23 5.16
N CYS A 6 -17.26 -13.03 5.90
CA CYS A 6 -16.47 -11.78 5.89
C CYS A 6 -15.64 -11.61 4.61
N LEU A 7 -15.22 -12.73 3.98
CA LEU A 7 -14.42 -12.69 2.74
C LEU A 7 -15.28 -12.54 1.47
N VAL A 8 -16.58 -12.81 1.55
CA VAL A 8 -17.50 -12.77 0.41
C VAL A 8 -18.59 -11.74 0.69
N GLY A 9 -18.35 -10.47 0.38
CA GLY A 9 -19.43 -9.55 0.15
C GLY A 9 -19.70 -8.44 1.13
N SER A 10 -18.84 -8.17 2.11
CA SER A 10 -18.94 -6.88 2.77
C SER A 10 -17.59 -6.16 2.72
N GLU A 11 -17.56 -5.03 2.02
CA GLU A 11 -16.46 -4.07 2.10
C GLU A 11 -16.16 -3.64 3.56
N MET A 12 -17.03 -3.98 4.49
CA MET A 12 -16.95 -3.57 5.89
C MET A 12 -15.93 -4.36 6.72
N CYS A 13 -15.70 -5.64 6.43
CA CYS A 13 -14.76 -6.45 7.22
C CYS A 13 -13.30 -6.08 7.01
N ILE A 14 -12.97 -5.44 5.88
CA ILE A 14 -11.59 -4.99 5.57
C ILE A 14 -11.34 -3.55 6.09
N ARG A 15 -12.40 -2.85 6.51
CA ARG A 15 -12.34 -1.45 7.00
C ARG A 15 -12.49 -1.34 8.51
N ASP A 16 -12.54 -2.46 9.20
CA ASP A 16 -12.67 -2.44 10.64
C ASP A 16 -11.32 -2.22 11.34
N SER A 17 -11.41 -1.95 12.62
CA SER A 17 -10.25 -1.76 13.49
C SER A 17 -9.28 -2.96 13.49
N LEU A 18 -9.76 -4.18 13.20
CA LEU A 18 -8.95 -5.39 13.15
C LEU A 18 -8.04 -5.41 11.92
N GLY A 19 -8.55 -4.98 10.74
CA GLY A 19 -7.72 -4.87 9.55
C GLY A 19 -6.65 -3.79 9.68
N THR A 20 -6.98 -2.66 10.30
CA THR A 20 -6.02 -1.61 10.62
C THR A 20 -4.97 -2.10 11.62
N GLN A 21 -5.38 -2.82 12.68
CA GLN A 21 -4.49 -3.43 13.66
C GLN A 21 -3.48 -4.37 13.00
N ALA A 22 -3.90 -5.21 12.07
CA ALA A 22 -3.00 -6.14 11.38
C ALA A 22 -1.83 -5.41 10.66
N TYR A 23 -2.07 -4.20 10.15
CA TYR A 23 -1.01 -3.42 9.52
C TYR A 23 -0.24 -2.53 10.50
N VAL A 24 -0.77 -2.22 11.67
CA VAL A 24 0.02 -1.71 12.80
C VAL A 24 1.02 -2.79 13.26
N ASP A 25 0.57 -4.04 13.37
CA ASP A 25 1.44 -5.16 13.71
C ASP A 25 2.52 -5.40 12.64
N CYS A 26 2.16 -5.32 11.36
CA CYS A 26 3.12 -5.34 10.25
C CYS A 26 4.16 -4.22 10.36
N TYR A 27 3.76 -3.02 10.77
CA TYR A 27 4.71 -1.92 11.01
C TYR A 27 5.69 -2.25 12.14
N ASN A 28 5.19 -2.84 13.23
CA ASN A 28 6.03 -3.30 14.34
C ASN A 28 7.04 -4.38 13.87
N GLU A 29 6.62 -5.30 13.01
CA GLU A 29 7.50 -6.31 12.40
C GLU A 29 8.59 -5.66 11.53
N ILE A 30 8.25 -4.63 10.74
CA ILE A 30 9.22 -3.86 9.94
C ILE A 30 10.27 -3.21 10.87
N CYS A 31 9.84 -2.54 11.94
CA CYS A 31 10.77 -1.94 12.92
C CYS A 31 11.66 -2.98 13.60
N ALA A 32 11.14 -4.16 13.94
CA ALA A 32 11.92 -5.25 14.50
C ALA A 32 12.97 -5.76 13.50
N TYR A 33 12.58 -5.97 12.24
CA TYR A 33 13.49 -6.37 11.17
C TYR A 33 14.61 -5.36 10.94
N GLU A 34 14.29 -4.07 10.92
CA GLU A 34 15.27 -2.98 10.78
C GLU A 34 16.31 -3.02 11.90
N LYS A 35 15.84 -3.19 13.14
CA LYS A 35 16.71 -3.27 14.30
C LYS A 35 17.64 -4.48 14.25
N GLU A 36 17.15 -5.64 13.83
CA GLU A 36 17.93 -6.87 13.71
C GLU A 36 18.99 -6.78 12.61
N ASN A 37 18.71 -6.05 11.53
CA ASN A 37 19.56 -5.96 10.35
C ASN A 37 20.36 -4.65 10.25
N GLU A 38 20.30 -3.80 11.28
CA GLU A 38 20.99 -2.50 11.33
C GLU A 38 20.70 -1.62 10.11
N LEU A 39 19.45 -1.61 9.66
CA LEU A 39 18.98 -0.81 8.53
C LEU A 39 17.77 0.03 8.91
N HIS A 40 17.46 1.01 8.07
CA HIS A 40 16.25 1.81 8.16
C HIS A 40 15.66 2.01 6.77
N PHE A 41 14.33 1.87 6.62
CA PHE A 41 13.62 2.20 5.39
C PHE A 41 13.12 3.63 5.47
N ASP A 42 13.54 4.48 4.55
CA ASP A 42 13.11 5.87 4.45
C ASP A 42 11.68 5.98 3.87
N TYR A 43 11.31 5.02 3.01
CA TYR A 43 10.02 4.97 2.32
C TYR A 43 9.40 3.57 2.39
N ILE A 44 8.09 3.53 2.59
CA ILE A 44 7.29 2.30 2.44
C ILE A 44 6.22 2.52 1.39
N PHE A 45 6.26 1.73 0.31
CA PHE A 45 5.27 1.75 -0.77
C PHE A 45 4.43 0.48 -0.80
N PHE A 46 3.18 0.61 -1.18
CA PHE A 46 2.21 -0.50 -1.32
C PHE A 46 1.00 -0.08 -2.14
N ALA A 47 0.20 -1.08 -2.55
CA ALA A 47 -1.09 -0.85 -3.20
C ALA A 47 -2.15 -0.39 -2.18
N SER A 48 -2.74 0.79 -2.37
CA SER A 48 -3.83 1.31 -1.56
C SER A 48 -5.18 1.15 -2.28
N GLY A 49 -6.02 0.26 -1.78
CA GLY A 49 -7.36 -0.02 -2.31
C GLY A 49 -8.46 0.51 -1.38
N THR A 50 -8.79 -0.26 -0.34
CA THR A 50 -9.81 0.12 0.66
C THR A 50 -9.32 1.21 1.62
N GLY A 51 -8.01 1.35 1.79
CA GLY A 51 -7.37 2.30 2.69
C GLY A 51 -6.86 1.68 4.00
N THR A 52 -7.32 0.49 4.36
CA THR A 52 -6.99 -0.17 5.65
C THR A 52 -5.50 -0.45 5.82
N THR A 53 -4.83 -0.97 4.78
CA THR A 53 -3.38 -1.17 4.77
C THR A 53 -2.63 0.13 5.08
N GLN A 54 -3.00 1.21 4.39
CA GLN A 54 -2.38 2.51 4.59
C GLN A 54 -2.67 3.05 5.98
N ALA A 55 -3.91 2.95 6.44
CA ALA A 55 -4.29 3.42 7.77
C ALA A 55 -3.46 2.73 8.87
N GLY A 56 -3.30 1.41 8.81
CA GLY A 56 -2.51 0.68 9.80
C GLY A 56 -1.03 1.07 9.79
N LEU A 57 -0.41 1.19 8.62
CA LEU A 57 0.99 1.61 8.51
C LEU A 57 1.21 3.05 9.00
N VAL A 58 0.29 3.97 8.68
CA VAL A 58 0.33 5.35 9.18
C VAL A 58 0.12 5.40 10.70
N CYS A 59 -0.81 4.62 11.24
CA CYS A 59 -0.97 4.51 12.69
C CYS A 59 0.31 4.00 13.37
N GLY A 60 0.93 2.95 12.81
CA GLY A 60 2.20 2.43 13.31
C GLY A 60 3.30 3.49 13.30
N GLN A 61 3.45 4.23 12.21
CA GLN A 61 4.41 5.33 12.08
C GLN A 61 4.19 6.40 13.17
N ILE A 62 2.95 6.88 13.33
CA ILE A 62 2.61 7.91 14.33
C ILE A 62 2.89 7.40 15.74
N MET A 63 2.51 6.16 16.06
CA MET A 63 2.73 5.56 17.39
C MET A 63 4.22 5.38 17.73
N HIS A 64 5.07 5.15 16.73
CA HIS A 64 6.53 5.06 16.89
C HIS A 64 7.22 6.44 16.86
N GLY A 65 6.54 7.51 16.44
CA GLY A 65 7.14 8.82 16.24
C GLY A 65 8.21 8.83 15.13
N ASP A 66 7.98 8.05 14.08
CA ASP A 66 8.90 7.82 12.98
C ASP A 66 8.68 8.84 11.84
N GLU A 67 9.76 9.25 11.18
CA GLU A 67 9.74 10.27 10.11
C GLU A 67 9.74 9.69 8.69
N ARG A 68 9.72 8.35 8.52
CA ARG A 68 9.68 7.72 7.19
C ARG A 68 8.40 8.08 6.43
N GLU A 69 8.42 8.01 5.12
CA GLU A 69 7.26 8.28 4.30
C GLU A 69 6.44 7.01 3.99
N ILE A 70 5.15 7.03 4.34
CA ILE A 70 4.19 5.95 4.07
C ILE A 70 3.38 6.32 2.82
N VAL A 71 3.75 5.75 1.67
CA VAL A 71 3.21 6.15 0.37
C VAL A 71 2.25 5.08 -0.16
N GLY A 72 0.96 5.36 -0.09
CA GLY A 72 -0.08 4.51 -0.68
C GLY A 72 -0.33 4.85 -2.15
N VAL A 73 -0.08 3.89 -3.04
CA VAL A 73 -0.40 4.03 -4.46
C VAL A 73 -1.81 3.52 -4.71
N SER A 74 -2.72 4.42 -5.07
CA SER A 74 -4.11 4.05 -5.33
C SER A 74 -4.24 3.16 -6.55
N ILE A 75 -5.04 2.11 -6.40
CA ILE A 75 -5.36 1.20 -7.50
C ILE A 75 -6.76 1.45 -8.09
N ALA A 76 -7.59 2.28 -7.44
CA ALA A 76 -8.98 2.49 -7.83
C ALA A 76 -9.56 3.85 -7.44
N ARG A 77 -9.29 4.34 -6.22
CA ARG A 77 -9.92 5.55 -5.70
C ARG A 77 -9.13 6.80 -6.05
N LYS A 78 -9.87 7.87 -6.39
CA LYS A 78 -9.29 9.18 -6.66
C LYS A 78 -9.39 10.11 -5.46
N ASN A 79 -8.47 11.06 -5.40
CA ASN A 79 -8.54 12.19 -4.49
C ASN A 79 -9.76 13.09 -4.83
N PRO A 80 -10.37 13.76 -3.83
CA PRO A 80 -10.02 13.72 -2.41
C PRO A 80 -10.55 12.49 -1.66
N ARG A 81 -11.53 11.76 -2.22
CA ARG A 81 -12.23 10.66 -1.53
C ARG A 81 -11.29 9.50 -1.14
N GLY A 82 -10.31 9.17 -1.98
CA GLY A 82 -9.37 8.08 -1.71
C GLY A 82 -8.56 8.34 -0.45
N ARG A 83 -7.94 9.51 -0.37
CA ARG A 83 -7.17 9.95 0.79
C ARG A 83 -8.05 10.11 2.03
N GLN A 84 -9.26 10.68 1.88
CA GLN A 84 -10.16 10.92 3.01
C GLN A 84 -10.52 9.63 3.74
N VAL A 85 -10.78 8.54 3.03
CA VAL A 85 -11.07 7.24 3.65
C VAL A 85 -9.91 6.74 4.51
N VAL A 86 -8.67 6.98 4.10
CA VAL A 86 -7.49 6.64 4.90
C VAL A 86 -7.44 7.49 6.16
N LEU A 87 -7.60 8.82 6.02
CA LEU A 87 -7.60 9.75 7.14
C LEU A 87 -8.68 9.39 8.18
N ASP A 88 -9.90 9.08 7.73
CA ASP A 88 -11.00 8.70 8.61
C ASP A 88 -10.67 7.40 9.37
N SER A 89 -10.07 6.40 8.71
CA SER A 89 -9.67 5.15 9.34
C SER A 89 -8.54 5.33 10.36
N VAL A 90 -7.57 6.23 10.09
CA VAL A 90 -6.49 6.56 11.04
C VAL A 90 -7.06 7.26 12.26
N LYS A 91 -7.94 8.25 12.07
CA LYS A 91 -8.61 8.97 13.17
C LYS A 91 -9.44 8.06 14.05
N GLU A 92 -10.19 7.14 13.43
CA GLU A 92 -11.00 6.15 14.13
C GLU A 92 -10.12 5.23 14.99
N TYR A 93 -9.02 4.72 14.42
CA TYR A 93 -8.11 3.81 15.13
C TYR A 93 -7.39 4.49 16.29
N LEU A 94 -6.91 5.72 16.11
CA LEU A 94 -6.20 6.50 17.14
C LEU A 94 -7.14 7.21 18.13
N CYS A 95 -8.46 6.97 18.06
CA CYS A 95 -9.48 7.50 18.99
C CYS A 95 -9.48 9.03 19.16
N GLY A 96 -8.95 9.78 18.18
CA GLY A 96 -8.87 11.24 18.23
C GLY A 96 -7.79 11.82 19.16
N ASP A 97 -6.89 11.00 19.68
CA ASP A 97 -5.80 11.43 20.57
C ASP A 97 -4.62 12.10 19.83
N VAL A 98 -4.72 12.23 18.51
CA VAL A 98 -3.67 12.76 17.64
C VAL A 98 -4.21 13.94 16.81
N ALA A 99 -3.39 14.97 16.68
CA ALA A 99 -3.76 16.16 15.89
C ALA A 99 -3.99 15.81 14.41
N ASP A 100 -5.02 16.40 13.82
CA ASP A 100 -5.41 16.20 12.42
C ASP A 100 -4.26 16.52 11.45
N GLU A 101 -3.50 17.59 11.74
CA GLU A 101 -2.36 18.01 10.91
C GLU A 101 -1.26 16.95 10.85
N LEU A 102 -1.03 16.20 11.94
CA LEU A 102 -0.05 15.12 11.95
C LEU A 102 -0.54 13.94 11.10
N ILE A 103 -1.81 13.56 11.24
CA ILE A 103 -2.42 12.49 10.44
C ILE A 103 -2.38 12.86 8.94
N GLU A 104 -2.69 14.10 8.61
CA GLU A 104 -2.66 14.59 7.23
C GLU A 104 -1.24 14.60 6.65
N SER A 105 -0.24 15.04 7.41
CA SER A 105 1.15 15.05 6.95
C SER A 105 1.73 13.64 6.79
N ALA A 106 1.38 12.70 7.65
CA ALA A 106 1.81 11.31 7.60
C ALA A 106 1.13 10.50 6.47
N THR A 107 0.02 10.99 5.90
CA THR A 107 -0.76 10.25 4.91
C THR A 107 -0.45 10.73 3.48
N ILE A 108 0.48 10.06 2.80
CA ILE A 108 0.79 10.30 1.39
C ILE A 108 -0.01 9.32 0.54
N PHE A 109 -0.95 9.86 -0.26
CA PHE A 109 -1.83 9.07 -1.13
C PHE A 109 -1.72 9.59 -2.56
N ILE A 110 -1.22 8.74 -3.48
CA ILE A 110 -1.05 9.09 -4.88
C ILE A 110 -2.02 8.30 -5.74
N ASP A 111 -2.72 8.98 -6.66
CA ASP A 111 -3.79 8.41 -7.48
C ASP A 111 -3.59 8.57 -9.00
N ASP A 112 -2.38 8.94 -9.41
CA ASP A 112 -2.03 9.14 -10.82
C ASP A 112 -1.95 7.83 -11.63
N TYR A 113 -1.84 6.68 -10.93
CA TYR A 113 -1.53 5.37 -11.54
C TYR A 113 -2.74 4.44 -11.65
N ILE A 114 -3.94 4.93 -11.40
CA ILE A 114 -5.18 4.14 -11.50
C ILE A 114 -5.41 3.68 -12.95
N GLY A 115 -4.95 4.47 -13.94
CA GLY A 115 -5.19 4.22 -15.36
C GLY A 115 -6.69 4.28 -15.69
N ASP A 116 -7.16 3.38 -16.54
CA ASP A 116 -8.57 3.31 -16.97
C ASP A 116 -9.51 2.74 -15.88
N GLY A 117 -8.98 2.49 -14.67
CA GLY A 117 -9.76 2.05 -13.51
C GLY A 117 -9.29 0.73 -12.90
N TYR A 118 -10.10 0.24 -11.96
CA TYR A 118 -9.85 -1.03 -11.26
C TYR A 118 -9.80 -2.21 -12.23
N GLY A 119 -8.78 -3.07 -12.09
CA GLY A 119 -8.60 -4.25 -12.93
C GLY A 119 -8.22 -3.95 -14.39
N LYS A 120 -7.97 -2.68 -14.75
CA LYS A 120 -7.52 -2.31 -16.11
C LYS A 120 -5.98 -2.29 -16.17
N GLN A 121 -5.47 -2.79 -17.29
CA GLN A 121 -4.04 -2.90 -17.57
C GLN A 121 -3.64 -1.89 -18.64
N ASN A 122 -2.40 -1.44 -18.60
CA ASN A 122 -1.75 -0.70 -19.68
C ASN A 122 -0.38 -1.34 -19.98
N GLU A 123 0.31 -0.88 -21.02
CA GLU A 123 1.59 -1.46 -21.45
C GLU A 123 2.70 -1.28 -20.39
N ALA A 124 2.68 -0.21 -19.61
CA ALA A 124 3.65 -0.01 -18.53
C ALA A 124 3.48 -1.09 -17.43
N ILE A 125 2.24 -1.38 -17.02
CA ILE A 125 1.92 -2.43 -16.05
C ILE A 125 2.36 -3.80 -16.56
N LYS A 126 2.04 -4.13 -17.83
CA LYS A 126 2.46 -5.41 -18.44
C LYS A 126 3.98 -5.54 -18.49
N THR A 127 4.68 -4.48 -18.85
CA THR A 127 6.15 -4.43 -18.86
C THR A 127 6.71 -4.67 -17.47
N THR A 128 6.13 -4.04 -16.45
CA THR A 128 6.51 -4.25 -15.04
C THR A 128 6.33 -5.73 -14.65
N ILE A 129 5.18 -6.35 -14.95
CA ILE A 129 4.93 -7.77 -14.63
C ILE A 129 5.99 -8.67 -15.29
N LYS A 130 6.23 -8.48 -16.60
CA LYS A 130 7.24 -9.26 -17.33
C LYS A 130 8.63 -9.09 -16.75
N ASN A 131 9.05 -7.87 -16.47
CA ASN A 131 10.38 -7.58 -15.95
C ASN A 131 10.57 -8.16 -14.54
N MET A 132 9.59 -8.02 -13.66
CA MET A 132 9.67 -8.54 -12.29
C MET A 132 9.71 -10.06 -12.29
N LEU A 133 8.91 -10.71 -13.12
CA LEU A 133 8.94 -12.16 -13.24
C LEU A 133 10.26 -12.66 -13.86
N SER A 134 10.68 -12.08 -14.99
CA SER A 134 11.83 -12.59 -15.76
C SER A 134 13.17 -12.32 -15.09
N ASN A 135 13.32 -11.16 -14.44
CA ASN A 135 14.60 -10.72 -13.87
C ASN A 135 14.74 -11.07 -12.38
N HIS A 136 13.63 -11.19 -11.67
CA HIS A 136 13.62 -11.32 -10.21
C HIS A 136 12.82 -12.54 -9.70
N GLY A 137 12.06 -13.22 -10.58
CA GLY A 137 11.21 -14.35 -10.19
C GLY A 137 10.01 -13.93 -9.31
N ILE A 138 9.64 -12.64 -9.31
CA ILE A 138 8.57 -12.10 -8.48
C ILE A 138 7.29 -11.96 -9.33
N PRO A 139 6.25 -12.79 -9.09
CA PRO A 139 4.97 -12.65 -9.77
C PRO A 139 4.22 -11.44 -9.23
N MET A 140 3.77 -10.55 -10.12
CA MET A 140 2.93 -9.41 -9.78
C MET A 140 1.63 -9.46 -10.57
N ASP A 141 0.51 -9.07 -9.94
CA ASP A 141 -0.78 -8.96 -10.61
C ASP A 141 -0.97 -7.57 -11.23
N SER A 142 -1.85 -7.48 -12.21
CA SER A 142 -2.12 -6.23 -12.95
C SER A 142 -3.01 -5.23 -12.19
N THR A 143 -3.75 -5.69 -11.17
CA THR A 143 -4.72 -4.88 -10.44
C THR A 143 -4.09 -4.12 -9.29
N TYR A 144 -3.25 -4.79 -8.49
CA TYR A 144 -2.67 -4.28 -7.26
C TYR A 144 -1.17 -4.05 -7.37
N THR A 145 -0.39 -5.12 -7.35
CA THR A 145 1.05 -5.04 -7.08
C THR A 145 1.85 -4.44 -8.22
N ALA A 146 1.61 -4.80 -9.47
CA ALA A 146 2.35 -4.21 -10.59
C ALA A 146 1.97 -2.74 -10.81
N LYS A 147 0.69 -2.39 -10.59
CA LYS A 147 0.24 -1.00 -10.67
C LYS A 147 0.93 -0.15 -9.60
N ALA A 148 0.95 -0.62 -8.36
CA ALA A 148 1.60 0.08 -7.26
C ALA A 148 3.12 0.18 -7.45
N TYR A 149 3.76 -0.89 -7.91
CA TYR A 149 5.19 -0.89 -8.19
C TYR A 149 5.56 0.07 -9.33
N THR A 150 4.78 0.10 -10.41
CA THR A 150 4.96 1.07 -11.50
C THR A 150 4.85 2.50 -10.97
N GLY A 151 3.85 2.76 -10.14
CA GLY A 151 3.66 4.07 -9.50
C GLY A 151 4.80 4.45 -8.56
N MET A 152 5.32 3.50 -7.77
CA MET A 152 6.49 3.71 -6.94
C MET A 152 7.72 4.13 -7.76
N MET A 153 8.02 3.42 -8.85
CA MET A 153 9.19 3.71 -9.67
C MET A 153 9.12 5.11 -10.29
N ASP A 154 7.95 5.49 -10.81
CA ASP A 154 7.74 6.82 -11.38
C ASP A 154 7.74 7.92 -10.29
N TYR A 155 7.21 7.64 -9.10
CA TYR A 155 7.28 8.56 -7.95
C TYR A 155 8.73 8.81 -7.54
N ILE A 156 9.54 7.76 -7.42
CA ILE A 156 10.97 7.86 -7.08
C ILE A 156 11.71 8.72 -8.10
N GLU A 157 11.43 8.53 -9.39
CA GLU A 157 12.05 9.31 -10.48
C GLU A 157 11.62 10.78 -10.42
N LYS A 158 10.32 11.06 -10.31
CA LYS A 158 9.76 12.42 -10.27
C LYS A 158 10.19 13.22 -9.04
N GLN A 159 10.33 12.57 -7.89
CA GLN A 159 10.78 13.20 -6.65
C GLN A 159 12.31 13.22 -6.52
N GLU A 160 13.03 12.73 -7.54
CA GLU A 160 14.50 12.61 -7.54
C GLU A 160 15.08 11.93 -6.29
N ILE A 161 14.37 10.91 -5.76
CA ILE A 161 14.77 10.19 -4.55
C ILE A 161 16.05 9.41 -4.82
N LYS A 162 17.12 9.72 -4.09
CA LYS A 162 18.44 9.10 -4.24
C LYS A 162 19.03 8.73 -2.87
N ASN A 163 19.79 7.63 -2.83
CA ASN A 163 20.48 7.17 -1.62
C ASN A 163 19.53 6.94 -0.44
N LYS A 164 18.36 6.42 -0.72
CA LYS A 164 17.32 6.07 0.26
C LYS A 164 17.01 4.58 0.21
N ASN A 165 16.71 4.01 1.36
CA ASN A 165 16.23 2.64 1.46
C ASN A 165 14.72 2.63 1.28
N ILE A 166 14.24 1.82 0.33
CA ILE A 166 12.84 1.78 -0.05
C ILE A 166 12.32 0.36 0.19
N LEU A 167 11.24 0.24 0.95
CA LEU A 167 10.49 -0.99 1.12
C LEU A 167 9.25 -0.96 0.23
N PHE A 168 9.08 -1.98 -0.59
CA PHE A 168 7.83 -2.25 -1.29
C PHE A 168 7.12 -3.45 -0.64
N ILE A 169 5.93 -3.23 -0.09
CA ILE A 169 5.13 -4.31 0.48
C ILE A 169 4.32 -4.97 -0.65
N HIS A 170 4.68 -6.23 -0.95
CA HIS A 170 3.94 -7.06 -1.89
C HIS A 170 2.71 -7.66 -1.19
N THR A 171 1.57 -6.96 -1.30
CA THR A 171 0.34 -7.26 -0.57
C THR A 171 -0.46 -8.45 -1.08
N GLY A 172 0.10 -9.26 -1.98
CA GLY A 172 -0.56 -10.45 -2.55
C GLY A 172 -0.90 -10.29 -4.02
N GLY A 173 -2.08 -10.81 -4.44
CA GLY A 173 -2.51 -10.76 -5.85
C GLY A 173 -2.00 -11.91 -6.71
N THR A 174 -1.27 -12.88 -6.17
CA THR A 174 -0.72 -14.04 -6.91
C THR A 174 -1.79 -14.82 -7.70
N PRO A 175 -3.02 -15.08 -7.20
CA PRO A 175 -4.05 -15.71 -8.02
C PRO A 175 -4.39 -14.91 -9.27
N LEU A 176 -4.46 -13.58 -9.18
CA LEU A 176 -4.73 -12.70 -10.33
C LEU A 176 -3.59 -12.71 -11.35
N PHE A 177 -2.35 -12.88 -10.89
CA PHE A 177 -1.20 -13.08 -11.80
C PHE A 177 -1.41 -14.30 -12.71
N PHE A 178 -1.88 -15.42 -12.20
CA PHE A 178 -2.13 -16.61 -13.00
C PHE A 178 -3.27 -16.41 -13.99
N ASP A 179 -4.32 -15.65 -13.64
CA ASP A 179 -5.40 -15.28 -14.55
C ASP A 179 -4.91 -14.38 -15.70
N ASP A 180 -3.93 -13.52 -15.42
CA ASP A 180 -3.33 -12.61 -16.39
C ASP A 180 -2.24 -13.27 -17.23
N PHE A 181 -1.59 -14.35 -16.76
CA PHE A 181 -0.41 -14.94 -17.36
C PHE A 181 -0.57 -15.31 -18.84
N GLY A 182 -1.75 -15.78 -19.24
CA GLY A 182 -2.06 -16.09 -20.65
C GLY A 182 -2.32 -14.86 -21.53
N ARG A 183 -2.32 -13.64 -20.95
CA ARG A 183 -2.61 -12.37 -21.63
C ARG A 183 -1.42 -11.40 -21.64
N LEU A 184 -0.33 -11.80 -21.02
CA LEU A 184 0.96 -11.09 -21.00
C LEU A 184 1.74 -11.38 -22.27
#